data_e8e4d4478b018486ab59536efd6289a2
#
_entry.id   e8e4d4478b018486ab59536efd6289a2
#
_cell.length_a   1.000
_cell.length_b   1.000
_cell.length_c   1.000
_cell.angle_alpha   90.00
_cell.angle_beta   90.00
_cell.angle_gamma   90.00
#
_symmetry.space_group_name_H-M   'P 1'
#
loop_
_entity.id
_entity.type
_entity.pdbx_description
1 polymer ?
#
loop_
_entity_poly.entity_id
_entity_poly.type
_entity_poly.pdbx_seq_one_letter_code
_entity_poly.pdbx_strand_id
1 'polypeptide(L)'
;MWKYKVVSPSEVLSKIEPGMTIFLGTGMAEPRSLVKNLMASEEPNLQDLELIQLVSIGDTIPIDERYSRKFRLRTFFSGWIASEAVSAGRIDLIPSRFSKIPQLFKSGAIHIDAAFVQISKPDENGYACLVGVDVERQAMEAAHLVVGEVNELAPHIMGDTLVHMDEFDYFVESTETPLYIPRWPVEDVFLKIASNIASVVEDGSCISLGIGPLYEALAVQLATKKNLGFHSPFFTDAVMDLIKSGAVTNRHKGAFRGKSSASYLLGSKELMQWLDHNPLIEFQPEDVIMDPKVIGSNDRMMAILPARKIDLTGNVALHAGKGDVTAGPGNVQELLIGASLSKNGRTIFGLPSRNRKGMPNIVLSVDNLPFQFTNRESMDLVATEYGVAYLMGKTMRERAQELIDIAHPDDREELVKQAKEAKLLYADQIYFPESGHLYPSRLIGTHEFKDGMKVLFRPIKPSDEEKMRDLFYRFSDQAVYSRYFTSIKTMPHKKMQ
;
A
#
# COMPACT_ATOMS: atom_id res chain seq x y z
N MET A 1 -34.29 -22.07 0.82
CA MET A 1 -34.35 -21.88 -0.64
C MET A 1 -33.02 -22.23 -1.33
N TRP A 2 -31.86 -21.69 -0.98
CA TRP A 2 -30.59 -21.95 -1.66
C TRP A 2 -30.10 -23.42 -1.59
N LYS A 3 -30.50 -24.20 -0.59
CA LYS A 3 -30.04 -25.58 -0.36
C LYS A 3 -30.30 -26.54 -1.52
N TYR A 4 -31.25 -26.24 -2.40
CA TYR A 4 -31.50 -27.12 -3.56
C TYR A 4 -30.43 -26.99 -4.66
N LYS A 5 -29.58 -25.94 -4.62
CA LYS A 5 -28.43 -25.75 -5.48
C LYS A 5 -27.11 -26.25 -4.83
N VAL A 6 -27.16 -26.78 -3.60
CA VAL A 6 -25.99 -27.31 -2.91
C VAL A 6 -25.59 -28.63 -3.53
N VAL A 7 -24.35 -28.71 -3.95
CA VAL A 7 -23.74 -29.87 -4.57
C VAL A 7 -22.37 -30.17 -3.94
N SER A 8 -21.81 -31.33 -4.23
CA SER A 8 -20.43 -31.64 -3.81
C SER A 8 -19.41 -30.87 -4.64
N PRO A 9 -18.19 -30.63 -4.11
CA PRO A 9 -17.10 -30.08 -4.92
C PRO A 9 -16.83 -30.89 -6.20
N SER A 10 -16.89 -32.22 -6.13
CA SER A 10 -16.70 -33.10 -7.30
C SER A 10 -17.76 -32.89 -8.37
N GLU A 11 -19.00 -32.61 -8.01
CA GLU A 11 -20.05 -32.30 -8.97
C GLU A 11 -19.81 -30.97 -9.67
N VAL A 12 -19.35 -29.92 -8.94
CA VAL A 12 -18.90 -28.67 -9.55
C VAL A 12 -17.77 -28.93 -10.54
N LEU A 13 -16.73 -29.66 -10.10
CA LEU A 13 -15.56 -29.93 -10.91
C LEU A 13 -15.88 -30.76 -12.17
N SER A 14 -16.94 -31.56 -12.15
CA SER A 14 -17.42 -32.29 -13.36
C SER A 14 -18.03 -31.38 -14.43
N LYS A 15 -18.34 -30.11 -14.11
CA LYS A 15 -18.84 -29.10 -15.07
C LYS A 15 -17.71 -28.32 -15.73
N ILE A 16 -16.50 -28.44 -15.23
CA ILE A 16 -15.35 -27.75 -15.79
C ILE A 16 -14.88 -28.53 -17.03
N GLU A 17 -14.55 -27.81 -18.07
CA GLU A 17 -14.04 -28.36 -19.33
C GLU A 17 -12.55 -27.98 -19.51
N PRO A 18 -11.76 -28.77 -20.21
CA PRO A 18 -10.36 -28.46 -20.51
C PRO A 18 -10.23 -27.07 -21.17
N GLY A 19 -9.25 -26.30 -20.76
CA GLY A 19 -8.98 -24.97 -21.29
C GLY A 19 -9.81 -23.85 -20.70
N MET A 20 -10.73 -24.12 -19.76
CA MET A 20 -11.51 -23.09 -19.09
C MET A 20 -10.65 -22.16 -18.23
N THR A 21 -11.04 -20.90 -18.20
CA THR A 21 -10.50 -19.87 -17.30
C THR A 21 -11.38 -19.74 -16.08
N ILE A 22 -10.82 -19.98 -14.89
CA ILE A 22 -11.53 -19.95 -13.61
C ILE A 22 -11.01 -18.79 -12.76
N PHE A 23 -11.89 -17.84 -12.43
CA PHE A 23 -11.60 -16.82 -11.44
C PHE A 23 -11.76 -17.41 -10.02
N LEU A 24 -10.83 -17.04 -9.14
CA LEU A 24 -10.83 -17.45 -7.74
C LEU A 24 -10.74 -16.21 -6.83
N GLY A 25 -11.58 -16.15 -5.81
CA GLY A 25 -11.53 -15.09 -4.81
C GLY A 25 -10.15 -14.93 -4.18
N THR A 26 -9.85 -13.71 -3.71
CA THR A 26 -8.51 -13.31 -3.27
C THR A 26 -8.32 -13.49 -1.75
N GLY A 27 -7.20 -14.08 -1.37
CA GLY A 27 -6.76 -14.12 0.04
C GLY A 27 -7.79 -14.75 0.98
N MET A 28 -8.33 -13.96 1.90
CA MET A 28 -9.35 -14.45 2.85
C MET A 28 -10.69 -14.80 2.17
N ALA A 29 -10.91 -14.32 0.96
CA ALA A 29 -12.07 -14.65 0.12
C ALA A 29 -11.83 -15.88 -0.78
N GLU A 30 -10.66 -16.53 -0.71
CA GLU A 30 -10.39 -17.75 -1.48
C GLU A 30 -11.36 -18.87 -1.07
N PRO A 31 -12.08 -19.49 -2.04
CA PRO A 31 -13.00 -20.61 -1.78
C PRO A 31 -12.21 -21.91 -1.58
N ARG A 32 -11.65 -22.09 -0.38
CA ARG A 32 -10.60 -23.07 -0.08
C ARG A 32 -11.03 -24.52 -0.25
N SER A 33 -12.29 -24.87 0.02
CA SER A 33 -12.78 -26.24 -0.20
C SER A 33 -12.80 -26.58 -1.70
N LEU A 34 -13.28 -25.67 -2.54
CA LEU A 34 -13.26 -25.85 -3.99
C LEU A 34 -11.84 -25.90 -4.52
N VAL A 35 -10.97 -24.98 -4.07
CA VAL A 35 -9.57 -24.93 -4.48
C VAL A 35 -8.84 -26.21 -4.09
N LYS A 36 -8.95 -26.69 -2.86
CA LYS A 36 -8.30 -27.95 -2.41
C LYS A 36 -8.80 -29.15 -3.18
N ASN A 37 -10.10 -29.26 -3.44
CA ASN A 37 -10.65 -30.32 -4.24
C ASN A 37 -10.16 -30.22 -5.70
N LEU A 38 -10.10 -29.01 -6.30
CA LEU A 38 -9.52 -28.80 -7.63
C LEU A 38 -8.06 -29.27 -7.67
N MET A 39 -7.24 -28.91 -6.66
CA MET A 39 -5.84 -29.33 -6.61
C MET A 39 -5.69 -30.85 -6.45
N ALA A 40 -6.50 -31.49 -5.62
CA ALA A 40 -6.43 -32.91 -5.30
C ALA A 40 -7.03 -33.82 -6.39
N SER A 41 -7.96 -33.31 -7.21
CA SER A 41 -8.66 -34.11 -8.22
C SER A 41 -7.75 -34.51 -9.37
N GLU A 42 -7.86 -35.75 -9.83
CA GLU A 42 -7.15 -36.27 -11.01
C GLU A 42 -8.10 -36.52 -12.19
N GLU A 43 -9.29 -35.92 -12.16
CA GLU A 43 -10.27 -36.07 -13.23
C GLU A 43 -9.73 -35.57 -14.58
N PRO A 44 -9.96 -36.32 -15.67
CA PRO A 44 -9.36 -36.04 -16.98
C PRO A 44 -9.85 -34.75 -17.62
N ASN A 45 -11.00 -34.22 -17.22
CA ASN A 45 -11.51 -32.94 -17.70
C ASN A 45 -10.82 -31.72 -17.08
N LEU A 46 -10.07 -31.90 -15.97
CA LEU A 46 -9.36 -30.82 -15.27
C LEU A 46 -7.93 -30.68 -15.80
N GLN A 47 -7.79 -30.33 -17.07
CA GLN A 47 -6.50 -30.16 -17.74
C GLN A 47 -6.47 -28.84 -18.51
N ASP A 48 -5.26 -28.29 -18.64
CA ASP A 48 -4.98 -27.04 -19.38
C ASP A 48 -5.83 -25.83 -18.90
N LEU A 49 -6.16 -25.79 -17.62
CA LEU A 49 -6.99 -24.73 -17.04
C LEU A 49 -6.16 -23.46 -16.83
N GLU A 50 -6.81 -22.31 -16.93
CA GLU A 50 -6.27 -21.04 -16.48
C GLU A 50 -6.95 -20.62 -15.18
N LEU A 51 -6.18 -20.40 -14.10
CA LEU A 51 -6.67 -19.87 -12.85
C LEU A 51 -6.30 -18.39 -12.76
N ILE A 52 -7.24 -17.54 -12.38
CA ILE A 52 -7.01 -16.09 -12.25
C ILE A 52 -7.31 -15.65 -10.81
N GLN A 53 -6.36 -14.93 -10.20
CA GLN A 53 -6.52 -14.26 -8.91
C GLN A 53 -5.95 -12.85 -8.95
N LEU A 54 -6.54 -11.93 -8.16
CA LEU A 54 -6.02 -10.57 -8.02
C LEU A 54 -4.61 -10.59 -7.36
N VAL A 55 -4.52 -11.26 -6.21
CA VAL A 55 -3.27 -11.48 -5.46
C VAL A 55 -3.21 -12.93 -5.01
N SER A 56 -2.16 -13.65 -5.40
CA SER A 56 -2.01 -15.06 -5.03
C SER A 56 -1.26 -15.17 -3.71
N ILE A 57 -2.00 -15.49 -2.64
CA ILE A 57 -1.49 -15.70 -1.28
C ILE A 57 -2.07 -16.93 -0.59
N GLY A 58 -2.92 -17.70 -1.29
CA GLY A 58 -3.65 -18.85 -0.77
C GLY A 58 -3.11 -20.21 -1.23
N ASP A 59 -4.01 -21.19 -1.28
CA ASP A 59 -3.71 -22.59 -1.59
C ASP A 59 -3.48 -22.86 -3.10
N THR A 60 -3.69 -21.87 -3.98
CA THR A 60 -3.58 -22.01 -5.44
C THR A 60 -2.15 -21.91 -5.99
N ILE A 61 -1.17 -21.52 -5.16
CA ILE A 61 0.20 -21.31 -5.63
C ILE A 61 0.83 -22.66 -6.00
N PRO A 62 1.19 -22.89 -7.28
CA PRO A 62 1.78 -24.15 -7.70
C PRO A 62 3.24 -24.23 -7.22
N ILE A 63 3.43 -24.80 -6.05
CA ILE A 63 4.76 -25.09 -5.47
C ILE A 63 5.39 -26.29 -6.20
N ASP A 64 4.55 -27.22 -6.70
CA ASP A 64 4.98 -28.47 -7.35
C ASP A 64 4.77 -28.42 -8.85
N GLU A 65 5.77 -28.84 -9.62
CA GLU A 65 5.73 -28.95 -11.09
C GLU A 65 4.63 -29.88 -11.62
N ARG A 66 4.11 -30.80 -10.78
CA ARG A 66 2.98 -31.66 -11.14
C ARG A 66 1.75 -30.89 -11.61
N TYR A 67 1.55 -29.68 -11.12
CA TYR A 67 0.40 -28.84 -11.46
C TYR A 67 0.53 -28.14 -12.81
N SER A 68 1.72 -28.06 -13.40
CA SER A 68 1.98 -27.35 -14.65
C SER A 68 1.22 -27.91 -15.86
N ARG A 69 0.81 -29.17 -15.82
CA ARG A 69 -0.03 -29.79 -16.86
C ARG A 69 -1.52 -29.60 -16.63
N LYS A 70 -1.90 -29.35 -15.37
CA LYS A 70 -3.28 -29.23 -14.96
C LYS A 70 -3.80 -27.82 -15.12
N PHE A 71 -3.04 -26.85 -14.65
CA PHE A 71 -3.43 -25.42 -14.73
C PHE A 71 -2.21 -24.50 -14.77
N ARG A 72 -2.45 -23.28 -15.27
CA ARG A 72 -1.58 -22.12 -15.13
C ARG A 72 -2.25 -21.12 -14.20
N LEU A 73 -1.51 -20.57 -13.25
CA LEU A 73 -1.99 -19.48 -12.43
C LEU A 73 -1.56 -18.15 -13.04
N ARG A 74 -2.52 -17.27 -13.25
CA ARG A 74 -2.34 -15.88 -13.69
C ARG A 74 -2.70 -14.95 -12.55
N THR A 75 -1.84 -14.00 -12.24
CA THR A 75 -2.04 -13.05 -11.14
C THR A 75 -1.73 -11.63 -11.59
N PHE A 76 -2.33 -10.64 -10.95
CA PHE A 76 -2.02 -9.23 -11.19
C PHE A 76 -1.00 -8.67 -10.20
N PHE A 77 -0.79 -9.40 -9.08
CA PHE A 77 0.20 -9.02 -8.09
C PHE A 77 0.76 -10.27 -7.40
N SER A 78 2.06 -10.48 -7.52
CA SER A 78 2.70 -11.69 -6.99
C SER A 78 2.87 -11.67 -5.46
N GLY A 79 2.96 -10.50 -4.85
CA GLY A 79 3.30 -10.38 -3.44
C GLY A 79 4.63 -11.07 -3.08
N TRP A 80 4.83 -11.31 -1.78
CA TRP A 80 6.06 -11.98 -1.28
C TRP A 80 5.99 -13.51 -1.39
N ILE A 81 4.78 -14.11 -1.41
CA ILE A 81 4.59 -15.56 -1.44
C ILE A 81 4.82 -16.10 -2.85
N ALA A 82 4.18 -15.47 -3.84
CA ALA A 82 4.23 -15.94 -5.23
C ALA A 82 5.46 -15.49 -6.01
N SER A 83 6.28 -14.55 -5.48
CA SER A 83 7.40 -13.95 -6.23
C SER A 83 8.44 -14.95 -6.71
N GLU A 84 8.69 -16.03 -5.96
CA GLU A 84 9.61 -17.10 -6.36
C GLU A 84 9.03 -17.93 -7.52
N ALA A 85 7.73 -18.24 -7.48
CA ALA A 85 7.05 -18.97 -8.52
C ALA A 85 6.94 -18.17 -9.83
N VAL A 86 6.71 -16.83 -9.73
CA VAL A 86 6.73 -15.91 -10.86
C VAL A 86 8.13 -15.87 -11.49
N SER A 87 9.18 -15.71 -10.68
CA SER A 87 10.57 -15.68 -11.16
C SER A 87 11.02 -16.99 -11.77
N ALA A 88 10.43 -18.12 -11.34
CA ALA A 88 10.67 -19.44 -11.90
C ALA A 88 9.82 -19.76 -13.16
N GLY A 89 8.98 -18.82 -13.62
CA GLY A 89 8.10 -18.99 -14.77
C GLY A 89 6.93 -19.96 -14.54
N ARG A 90 6.56 -20.21 -13.27
CA ARG A 90 5.43 -21.09 -12.92
C ARG A 90 4.12 -20.36 -12.73
N ILE A 91 4.17 -19.04 -12.58
CA ILE A 91 3.02 -18.15 -12.47
C ILE A 91 3.19 -17.02 -13.46
N ASP A 92 2.16 -16.72 -14.21
CA ASP A 92 2.13 -15.63 -15.18
C ASP A 92 1.62 -14.35 -14.50
N LEU A 93 2.40 -13.25 -14.61
CA LEU A 93 2.03 -11.95 -14.11
C LEU A 93 1.39 -11.10 -15.19
N ILE A 94 0.19 -10.61 -14.95
CA ILE A 94 -0.49 -9.64 -15.81
C ILE A 94 -0.23 -8.23 -15.22
N PRO A 95 0.59 -7.39 -15.89
CA PRO A 95 0.89 -6.05 -15.41
C PRO A 95 -0.30 -5.11 -15.63
N SER A 96 -1.18 -5.01 -14.64
CA SER A 96 -2.33 -4.10 -14.65
C SER A 96 -2.47 -3.37 -13.33
N ARG A 97 -2.96 -2.14 -13.37
CA ARG A 97 -3.46 -1.47 -12.18
C ARG A 97 -4.75 -2.14 -11.72
N PHE A 98 -4.96 -2.30 -10.43
CA PHE A 98 -6.11 -3.02 -9.90
C PHE A 98 -7.44 -2.38 -10.31
N SER A 99 -7.52 -1.05 -10.26
CA SER A 99 -8.70 -0.29 -10.72
C SER A 99 -9.10 -0.54 -12.20
N LYS A 100 -8.21 -1.13 -13.01
CA LYS A 100 -8.47 -1.45 -14.43
C LYS A 100 -8.88 -2.88 -14.69
N ILE A 101 -8.72 -3.76 -13.70
CA ILE A 101 -9.06 -5.18 -13.87
C ILE A 101 -10.55 -5.40 -14.15
N PRO A 102 -11.51 -4.73 -13.46
CA PRO A 102 -12.92 -4.83 -13.81
C PRO A 102 -13.21 -4.55 -15.28
N GLN A 103 -12.51 -3.56 -15.86
CA GLN A 103 -12.64 -3.25 -17.29
C GLN A 103 -12.11 -4.36 -18.19
N LEU A 104 -11.05 -5.08 -17.79
CA LEU A 104 -10.51 -6.20 -18.56
C LEU A 104 -11.51 -7.36 -18.64
N PHE A 105 -12.24 -7.63 -17.56
CA PHE A 105 -13.29 -8.65 -17.54
C PHE A 105 -14.51 -8.19 -18.35
N LYS A 106 -15.02 -7.00 -18.12
CA LYS A 106 -16.19 -6.43 -18.83
C LYS A 106 -15.98 -6.33 -20.36
N SER A 107 -14.76 -6.05 -20.80
CA SER A 107 -14.44 -5.94 -22.22
C SER A 107 -14.17 -7.29 -22.91
N GLY A 108 -14.07 -8.39 -22.13
CA GLY A 108 -13.65 -9.70 -22.65
C GLY A 108 -12.17 -9.80 -23.03
N ALA A 109 -11.34 -8.75 -22.68
CA ALA A 109 -9.89 -8.83 -22.86
C ALA A 109 -9.27 -9.95 -22.01
N ILE A 110 -9.90 -10.25 -20.87
CA ILE A 110 -9.69 -11.45 -20.09
C ILE A 110 -11.06 -12.14 -20.01
N HIS A 111 -11.14 -13.32 -20.61
CA HIS A 111 -12.33 -14.14 -20.56
C HIS A 111 -12.39 -14.93 -19.25
N ILE A 112 -13.57 -15.07 -18.68
CA ILE A 112 -13.84 -15.86 -17.47
C ILE A 112 -14.95 -16.85 -17.78
N ASP A 113 -14.64 -18.15 -17.75
CA ASP A 113 -15.64 -19.20 -17.96
C ASP A 113 -16.37 -19.54 -16.66
N ALA A 114 -15.63 -19.60 -15.55
CA ALA A 114 -16.18 -19.89 -14.25
C ALA A 114 -15.66 -18.93 -13.17
N ALA A 115 -16.49 -18.57 -12.20
CA ALA A 115 -16.12 -17.80 -11.04
C ALA A 115 -16.42 -18.61 -9.76
N PHE A 116 -15.41 -18.86 -8.95
CA PHE A 116 -15.52 -19.51 -7.64
C PHE A 116 -15.24 -18.46 -6.56
N VAL A 117 -16.24 -18.16 -5.75
CA VAL A 117 -16.16 -17.11 -4.73
C VAL A 117 -16.60 -17.64 -3.38
N GLN A 118 -16.01 -17.13 -2.30
CA GLN A 118 -16.44 -17.44 -0.94
C GLN A 118 -17.49 -16.45 -0.48
N ILE A 119 -18.59 -16.96 0.06
CA ILE A 119 -19.71 -16.15 0.56
C ILE A 119 -20.06 -16.51 2.00
N SER A 120 -20.69 -15.56 2.68
CA SER A 120 -21.36 -15.84 3.95
C SER A 120 -22.58 -16.75 3.74
N LYS A 121 -23.12 -17.29 4.85
CA LYS A 121 -24.38 -18.06 4.79
C LYS A 121 -25.52 -17.15 4.31
N PRO A 122 -26.30 -17.56 3.30
CA PRO A 122 -27.49 -16.81 2.87
C PRO A 122 -28.51 -16.62 3.98
N ASP A 123 -29.09 -15.43 4.07
CA ASP A 123 -30.12 -15.06 5.01
C ASP A 123 -31.50 -15.63 4.60
N GLU A 124 -32.57 -15.30 5.36
CA GLU A 124 -33.94 -15.74 5.11
C GLU A 124 -34.51 -15.22 3.78
N ASN A 125 -33.99 -14.10 3.28
CA ASN A 125 -34.38 -13.48 2.02
C ASN A 125 -33.56 -13.99 0.83
N GLY A 126 -32.57 -14.83 1.08
CA GLY A 126 -31.71 -15.38 0.05
C GLY A 126 -30.51 -14.51 -0.30
N TYR A 127 -30.10 -13.57 0.56
CA TYR A 127 -28.92 -12.76 0.37
C TYR A 127 -27.75 -13.28 1.19
N ALA A 128 -26.58 -13.26 0.58
CA ALA A 128 -25.29 -13.52 1.20
C ALA A 128 -24.34 -12.36 0.95
N CYS A 129 -23.19 -12.33 1.64
CA CYS A 129 -22.14 -11.34 1.40
C CYS A 129 -20.92 -12.01 0.80
N LEU A 130 -20.32 -11.40 -0.21
CA LEU A 130 -18.96 -11.67 -0.64
C LEU A 130 -18.00 -11.29 0.48
N VAL A 131 -16.93 -12.08 0.67
CA VAL A 131 -15.89 -11.79 1.68
C VAL A 131 -14.92 -10.71 1.20
N GLY A 132 -14.72 -10.61 -0.10
CA GLY A 132 -14.04 -9.53 -0.79
C GLY A 132 -14.86 -9.07 -1.97
N VAL A 133 -14.80 -7.80 -2.34
CA VAL A 133 -15.49 -7.27 -3.51
C VAL A 133 -14.55 -6.59 -4.48
N ASP A 134 -13.27 -6.85 -4.32
CA ASP A 134 -12.20 -6.26 -5.12
C ASP A 134 -12.53 -6.25 -6.63
N VAL A 135 -12.55 -7.43 -7.25
CA VAL A 135 -12.97 -7.66 -8.65
C VAL A 135 -13.92 -8.87 -8.76
N GLU A 136 -14.34 -9.44 -7.63
CA GLU A 136 -15.14 -10.66 -7.59
C GLU A 136 -16.49 -10.49 -8.27
N ARG A 137 -17.20 -9.39 -7.99
CA ARG A 137 -18.50 -9.12 -8.62
C ARG A 137 -18.41 -9.07 -10.14
N GLN A 138 -17.41 -8.39 -10.67
CA GLN A 138 -17.19 -8.28 -12.11
C GLN A 138 -16.76 -9.62 -12.75
N ALA A 139 -16.05 -10.44 -11.99
CA ALA A 139 -15.72 -11.80 -12.43
C ALA A 139 -16.96 -12.68 -12.48
N MET A 140 -17.86 -12.59 -11.48
CA MET A 140 -19.15 -13.28 -11.48
C MET A 140 -20.04 -12.84 -12.66
N GLU A 141 -20.14 -11.53 -12.91
CA GLU A 141 -20.92 -10.97 -14.03
C GLU A 141 -20.39 -11.41 -15.41
N ALA A 142 -19.09 -11.67 -15.53
CA ALA A 142 -18.45 -12.09 -16.77
C ALA A 142 -18.49 -13.63 -16.98
N ALA A 143 -18.65 -14.41 -15.92
CA ALA A 143 -18.60 -15.86 -15.94
C ALA A 143 -19.88 -16.51 -16.47
N HIS A 144 -19.75 -17.68 -17.11
CA HIS A 144 -20.86 -18.52 -17.50
C HIS A 144 -21.31 -19.49 -16.39
N LEU A 145 -20.39 -19.84 -15.49
CA LEU A 145 -20.62 -20.70 -14.33
C LEU A 145 -20.21 -19.97 -13.05
N VAL A 146 -21.16 -19.70 -12.17
CA VAL A 146 -20.92 -19.02 -10.90
C VAL A 146 -21.15 -19.96 -9.72
N VAL A 147 -20.14 -20.20 -8.92
CA VAL A 147 -20.21 -21.11 -7.77
C VAL A 147 -19.84 -20.38 -6.49
N GLY A 148 -20.78 -20.42 -5.53
CA GLY A 148 -20.59 -19.86 -4.19
C GLY A 148 -20.14 -20.93 -3.19
N GLU A 149 -18.97 -20.78 -2.58
CA GLU A 149 -18.59 -21.58 -1.42
C GLU A 149 -19.12 -20.91 -0.15
N VAL A 150 -20.17 -21.50 0.43
CA VAL A 150 -20.82 -20.99 1.64
C VAL A 150 -19.97 -21.35 2.86
N ASN A 151 -19.43 -20.35 3.54
CA ASN A 151 -18.64 -20.52 4.73
C ASN A 151 -19.32 -19.83 5.93
N GLU A 152 -19.68 -20.63 6.96
CA GLU A 152 -20.34 -20.10 8.17
C GLU A 152 -19.44 -19.16 9.00
N LEU A 153 -18.12 -19.17 8.74
CA LEU A 153 -17.16 -18.28 9.37
C LEU A 153 -16.95 -16.97 8.58
N ALA A 154 -17.52 -16.88 7.38
CA ALA A 154 -17.46 -15.67 6.55
C ALA A 154 -18.37 -14.56 7.12
N PRO A 155 -17.86 -13.33 7.30
CA PRO A 155 -18.62 -12.24 7.89
C PRO A 155 -19.64 -11.65 6.91
N HIS A 156 -20.69 -11.05 7.45
CA HIS A 156 -21.56 -10.14 6.71
C HIS A 156 -20.96 -8.74 6.73
N ILE A 157 -20.36 -8.33 5.62
CA ILE A 157 -19.72 -7.02 5.47
C ILE A 157 -20.68 -6.11 4.70
N MET A 158 -20.84 -4.86 5.14
CA MET A 158 -21.70 -3.88 4.46
C MET A 158 -21.02 -3.34 3.19
N GLY A 159 -21.83 -2.87 2.26
CA GLY A 159 -21.36 -2.28 1.01
C GLY A 159 -21.88 -3.02 -0.23
N ASP A 160 -21.10 -3.01 -1.30
CA ASP A 160 -21.41 -3.74 -2.53
C ASP A 160 -21.03 -5.23 -2.47
N THR A 161 -21.11 -5.79 -1.28
CA THR A 161 -20.86 -7.19 -0.96
C THR A 161 -22.07 -8.09 -1.15
N LEU A 162 -23.27 -7.50 -1.09
CA LEU A 162 -24.53 -8.25 -1.05
C LEU A 162 -24.83 -8.90 -2.40
N VAL A 163 -25.04 -10.21 -2.40
CA VAL A 163 -25.37 -11.03 -3.57
C VAL A 163 -26.58 -11.88 -3.29
N HIS A 164 -27.49 -12.02 -4.27
CA HIS A 164 -28.64 -12.87 -4.14
C HIS A 164 -28.33 -14.30 -4.61
N MET A 165 -28.93 -15.31 -3.99
CA MET A 165 -28.73 -16.73 -4.33
C MET A 165 -29.01 -17.07 -5.79
N ASP A 166 -29.84 -16.27 -6.48
CA ASP A 166 -30.18 -16.51 -7.90
C ASP A 166 -29.01 -16.14 -8.84
N GLU A 167 -28.01 -15.38 -8.35
CA GLU A 167 -26.81 -15.05 -9.09
C GLU A 167 -25.81 -16.22 -9.19
N PHE A 168 -26.10 -17.34 -8.52
CA PHE A 168 -25.25 -18.53 -8.49
C PHE A 168 -25.93 -19.72 -9.18
N ASP A 169 -25.16 -20.51 -9.90
CA ASP A 169 -25.59 -21.78 -10.47
C ASP A 169 -25.58 -22.89 -9.41
N TYR A 170 -24.51 -22.94 -8.61
CA TYR A 170 -24.29 -23.95 -7.57
C TYR A 170 -23.73 -23.35 -6.29
N PHE A 171 -23.96 -24.08 -5.20
CA PHE A 171 -23.31 -23.82 -3.91
C PHE A 171 -22.52 -25.05 -3.44
N VAL A 172 -21.42 -24.81 -2.73
CA VAL A 172 -20.66 -25.81 -2.00
C VAL A 172 -20.60 -25.36 -0.54
N GLU A 173 -20.93 -26.24 0.39
CA GLU A 173 -20.71 -25.96 1.82
C GLU A 173 -19.22 -26.08 2.13
N SER A 174 -18.64 -25.04 2.71
CA SER A 174 -17.21 -25.02 3.04
C SER A 174 -16.92 -25.97 4.20
N THR A 175 -15.86 -26.76 4.03
CA THR A 175 -15.28 -27.60 5.09
C THR A 175 -13.99 -27.02 5.67
N GLU A 176 -13.55 -25.88 5.12
CA GLU A 176 -12.28 -25.23 5.44
C GLU A 176 -12.49 -23.92 6.21
N THR A 177 -11.57 -23.60 7.08
CA THR A 177 -11.51 -22.26 7.65
C THR A 177 -11.01 -21.26 6.60
N PRO A 178 -11.49 -19.99 6.62
CA PRO A 178 -10.91 -18.95 5.78
C PRO A 178 -9.40 -18.84 5.98
N LEU A 179 -8.70 -18.34 4.99
CA LEU A 179 -7.28 -18.04 5.10
C LEU A 179 -7.11 -16.84 6.05
N TYR A 180 -6.44 -17.04 7.17
CA TYR A 180 -6.09 -15.96 8.10
C TYR A 180 -4.64 -15.54 7.93
N ILE A 181 -4.40 -14.24 7.96
CA ILE A 181 -3.06 -13.68 7.92
C ILE A 181 -2.72 -13.19 9.33
N PRO A 182 -1.65 -13.72 9.96
CA PRO A 182 -1.25 -13.28 11.28
C PRO A 182 -0.71 -11.86 11.23
N ARG A 183 -0.83 -11.13 12.34
CA ARG A 183 -0.25 -9.80 12.49
C ARG A 183 1.28 -9.84 12.38
N TRP A 184 1.84 -8.77 11.84
CA TRP A 184 3.29 -8.63 11.73
C TRP A 184 3.89 -8.17 13.05
N PRO A 185 5.02 -8.76 13.49
CA PRO A 185 5.78 -8.23 14.62
C PRO A 185 6.31 -6.84 14.26
N VAL A 186 6.24 -5.93 15.25
CA VAL A 186 6.71 -4.56 15.10
C VAL A 186 8.12 -4.43 15.64
N GLU A 187 9.07 -4.17 14.76
CA GLU A 187 10.47 -3.88 15.11
C GLU A 187 10.64 -2.38 15.44
N ASP A 188 11.58 -2.03 16.32
CA ASP A 188 11.83 -0.65 16.76
C ASP A 188 12.06 0.34 15.61
N VAL A 189 12.68 -0.11 14.52
CA VAL A 189 12.90 0.72 13.32
C VAL A 189 11.57 1.20 12.74
N PHE A 190 10.57 0.33 12.67
CA PHE A 190 9.25 0.72 12.16
C PHE A 190 8.48 1.62 13.13
N LEU A 191 8.68 1.48 14.45
CA LEU A 191 8.10 2.41 15.44
C LEU A 191 8.63 3.83 15.26
N LYS A 192 9.94 3.98 15.00
CA LYS A 192 10.57 5.28 14.73
C LYS A 192 10.07 5.88 13.42
N ILE A 193 10.02 5.10 12.35
CA ILE A 193 9.48 5.54 11.05
C ILE A 193 8.01 5.97 11.22
N ALA A 194 7.20 5.17 11.89
CA ALA A 194 5.79 5.48 12.14
C ALA A 194 5.61 6.75 12.98
N SER A 195 6.48 6.99 13.98
CA SER A 195 6.50 8.22 14.75
C SER A 195 6.78 9.44 13.88
N ASN A 196 7.76 9.33 12.97
CA ASN A 196 8.09 10.39 12.02
C ASN A 196 6.93 10.65 11.05
N ILE A 197 6.29 9.61 10.51
CA ILE A 197 5.09 9.74 9.67
C ILE A 197 3.94 10.38 10.46
N ALA A 198 3.67 9.92 11.68
CA ALA A 198 2.61 10.46 12.52
C ALA A 198 2.82 11.95 12.84
N SER A 199 4.07 12.44 12.88
CA SER A 199 4.36 13.87 13.12
C SER A 199 3.86 14.78 12.00
N VAL A 200 3.67 14.27 10.79
CA VAL A 200 3.19 15.03 9.61
C VAL A 200 1.73 14.71 9.25
N VAL A 201 1.11 13.75 9.91
CA VAL A 201 -0.34 13.47 9.78
C VAL A 201 -1.10 14.39 10.74
N GLU A 202 -1.98 15.22 10.20
CA GLU A 202 -2.82 16.13 10.99
C GLU A 202 -4.09 15.45 11.48
N ASP A 203 -4.68 15.97 12.55
CA ASP A 203 -6.04 15.60 12.96
C ASP A 203 -7.05 15.86 11.83
N GLY A 204 -7.97 14.93 11.64
CA GLY A 204 -8.95 15.00 10.54
C GLY A 204 -8.41 14.64 9.16
N SER A 205 -7.16 14.18 9.02
CA SER A 205 -6.63 13.63 7.77
C SER A 205 -7.35 12.33 7.39
N CYS A 206 -7.53 12.09 6.09
CA CYS A 206 -7.94 10.80 5.58
C CYS A 206 -6.68 10.00 5.22
N ILE A 207 -6.54 8.77 5.74
CA ILE A 207 -5.35 7.96 5.57
C ILE A 207 -5.62 6.74 4.69
N SER A 208 -4.64 6.36 3.86
CA SER A 208 -4.58 5.06 3.20
C SER A 208 -3.42 4.27 3.80
N LEU A 209 -3.72 3.08 4.26
CA LEU A 209 -2.76 2.16 4.86
C LEU A 209 -2.75 0.85 4.06
N GLY A 210 -1.59 0.19 3.99
CA GLY A 210 -1.43 -1.13 3.39
C GLY A 210 -1.28 -2.22 4.43
N ILE A 211 -0.46 -3.21 4.13
CA ILE A 211 -0.18 -4.38 4.96
C ILE A 211 1.31 -4.47 5.31
N GLY A 212 1.62 -4.91 6.51
CA GLY A 212 2.99 -5.15 6.96
C GLY A 212 3.40 -4.38 8.22
N PRO A 213 4.64 -4.56 8.69
CA PRO A 213 5.09 -4.07 10.00
C PRO A 213 5.05 -2.53 10.13
N LEU A 214 5.23 -1.79 9.04
CA LEU A 214 5.09 -0.33 9.04
C LEU A 214 3.69 0.10 9.45
N TYR A 215 2.66 -0.58 8.97
CA TYR A 215 1.26 -0.20 9.22
C TYR A 215 0.80 -0.64 10.61
N GLU A 216 1.30 -1.75 11.12
CA GLU A 216 1.13 -2.14 12.52
C GLU A 216 1.74 -1.07 13.45
N ALA A 217 2.94 -0.59 13.15
CA ALA A 217 3.58 0.49 13.89
C ALA A 217 2.80 1.81 13.79
N LEU A 218 2.25 2.12 12.60
CA LEU A 218 1.44 3.31 12.39
C LEU A 218 0.14 3.29 13.20
N ALA A 219 -0.50 2.13 13.36
CA ALA A 219 -1.68 2.00 14.20
C ALA A 219 -1.40 2.44 15.64
N VAL A 220 -0.24 2.06 16.19
CA VAL A 220 0.20 2.48 17.52
C VAL A 220 0.41 4.00 17.60
N GLN A 221 1.12 4.59 16.63
CA GLN A 221 1.47 6.01 16.65
C GLN A 221 0.29 6.94 16.34
N LEU A 222 -0.61 6.52 15.44
CA LEU A 222 -1.78 7.29 15.03
C LEU A 222 -2.97 7.16 15.99
N ALA A 223 -2.93 6.24 16.97
CA ALA A 223 -4.00 6.06 17.96
C ALA A 223 -4.28 7.31 18.81
N THR A 224 -3.31 8.24 18.92
CA THR A 224 -3.47 9.51 19.63
C THR A 224 -4.08 10.63 18.79
N LYS A 225 -4.18 10.44 17.47
CA LYS A 225 -4.79 11.41 16.55
C LYS A 225 -6.31 11.43 16.69
N LYS A 226 -6.92 12.50 16.20
CA LYS A 226 -8.37 12.71 16.31
C LYS A 226 -9.02 12.84 14.95
N ASN A 227 -10.20 12.25 14.84
CA ASN A 227 -11.10 12.41 13.68
C ASN A 227 -10.48 12.01 12.34
N LEU A 228 -9.58 11.03 12.33
CA LEU A 228 -9.05 10.50 11.10
C LEU A 228 -10.17 9.89 10.25
N GLY A 229 -10.02 9.95 8.93
CA GLY A 229 -10.74 9.15 7.95
C GLY A 229 -9.88 7.98 7.49
N PHE A 230 -10.52 6.91 7.03
CA PHE A 230 -9.84 5.78 6.41
C PHE A 230 -10.44 5.49 5.02
N HIS A 231 -9.58 5.39 4.01
CA HIS A 231 -9.93 5.06 2.64
C HIS A 231 -8.75 4.35 1.97
N SER A 232 -8.86 3.04 1.74
CA SER A 232 -7.77 2.20 1.26
C SER A 232 -8.32 0.94 0.58
N PRO A 233 -7.58 0.28 -0.33
CA PRO A 233 -8.03 -1.00 -0.88
C PRO A 233 -8.06 -2.11 0.16
N PHE A 234 -7.18 -2.07 1.17
CA PHE A 234 -7.05 -3.11 2.19
C PHE A 234 -7.70 -2.71 3.50
N PHE A 235 -8.41 -3.64 4.13
CA PHE A 235 -8.83 -3.54 5.52
C PHE A 235 -8.03 -4.54 6.37
N THR A 236 -7.34 -4.06 7.41
CA THR A 236 -6.40 -4.86 8.21
C THR A 236 -6.63 -4.71 9.71
N ASP A 237 -6.00 -5.57 10.53
CA ASP A 237 -6.02 -5.46 12.00
C ASP A 237 -5.53 -4.09 12.49
N ALA A 238 -4.55 -3.49 11.83
CA ALA A 238 -4.04 -2.16 12.16
C ALA A 238 -5.14 -1.08 12.04
N VAL A 239 -6.02 -1.20 11.05
CA VAL A 239 -7.17 -0.28 10.87
C VAL A 239 -8.25 -0.54 11.92
N MET A 240 -8.53 -1.80 12.24
CA MET A 240 -9.44 -2.18 13.32
C MET A 240 -9.01 -1.53 14.64
N ASP A 241 -7.73 -1.59 14.98
CA ASP A 241 -7.19 -0.98 16.20
C ASP A 241 -7.38 0.54 16.22
N LEU A 242 -7.16 1.23 15.10
CA LEU A 242 -7.39 2.67 14.98
C LEU A 242 -8.87 3.07 15.16
N ILE A 243 -9.80 2.23 14.68
CA ILE A 243 -11.22 2.46 14.91
C ILE A 243 -11.59 2.17 16.36
N LYS A 244 -11.12 1.07 16.95
CA LYS A 244 -11.33 0.71 18.36
C LYS A 244 -10.76 1.77 19.32
N SER A 245 -9.63 2.41 18.98
CA SER A 245 -9.05 3.50 19.77
C SER A 245 -9.84 4.81 19.69
N GLY A 246 -10.76 4.94 18.74
CA GLY A 246 -11.49 6.18 18.48
C GLY A 246 -10.74 7.23 17.65
N ALA A 247 -9.52 6.93 17.18
CA ALA A 247 -8.76 7.81 16.30
C ALA A 247 -9.43 7.99 14.94
N VAL A 248 -9.95 6.90 14.36
CA VAL A 248 -10.68 6.90 13.08
C VAL A 248 -12.19 7.03 13.34
N THR A 249 -12.76 8.15 12.93
CA THR A 249 -14.19 8.46 13.05
C THR A 249 -14.89 8.65 11.70
N ASN A 250 -14.14 8.83 10.63
CA ASN A 250 -14.60 9.07 9.25
C ASN A 250 -15.54 10.28 9.07
N ARG A 251 -15.69 11.14 10.10
CA ARG A 251 -16.68 12.25 10.10
C ARG A 251 -16.38 13.34 9.08
N HIS A 252 -15.11 13.48 8.67
CA HIS A 252 -14.64 14.52 7.76
C HIS A 252 -14.36 13.99 6.33
N LYS A 253 -14.65 12.73 6.06
CA LYS A 253 -14.49 12.18 4.70
C LYS A 253 -15.44 12.86 3.71
N GLY A 254 -14.96 13.07 2.49
CA GLY A 254 -15.76 13.53 1.35
C GLY A 254 -16.56 12.36 0.74
N ALA A 255 -15.89 11.25 0.44
CA ALA A 255 -16.55 10.01 0.00
C ALA A 255 -16.78 9.07 1.19
N PHE A 256 -17.91 8.33 1.18
CA PHE A 256 -18.27 7.34 2.20
C PHE A 256 -18.18 7.88 3.64
N ARG A 257 -18.75 9.06 3.86
CA ARG A 257 -18.71 9.76 5.15
C ARG A 257 -19.27 8.89 6.27
N GLY A 258 -18.56 8.80 7.38
CA GLY A 258 -18.92 7.99 8.53
C GLY A 258 -18.56 6.51 8.40
N LYS A 259 -17.96 6.09 7.27
CA LYS A 259 -17.58 4.72 6.99
C LYS A 259 -16.10 4.60 6.71
N SER A 260 -15.46 3.54 7.22
CA SER A 260 -14.16 3.09 6.76
C SER A 260 -14.36 2.25 5.50
N SER A 261 -13.77 2.68 4.40
CA SER A 261 -14.04 2.11 3.07
C SER A 261 -12.84 1.34 2.54
N ALA A 262 -13.06 0.11 2.08
CA ALA A 262 -12.05 -0.77 1.49
C ALA A 262 -12.66 -1.67 0.40
N SER A 263 -11.83 -2.49 -0.26
CA SER A 263 -12.28 -3.46 -1.26
C SER A 263 -12.19 -4.89 -0.74
N TYR A 264 -11.18 -5.22 0.06
CA TYR A 264 -11.01 -6.56 0.63
C TYR A 264 -10.25 -6.52 1.95
N LEU A 265 -10.33 -7.63 2.69
CA LEU A 265 -9.68 -7.74 3.98
C LEU A 265 -8.47 -8.67 3.93
N LEU A 266 -7.48 -8.33 4.74
CA LEU A 266 -6.29 -9.14 4.97
C LEU A 266 -5.94 -9.06 6.46
N GLY A 267 -6.15 -10.14 7.20
CA GLY A 267 -5.84 -10.10 8.63
C GLY A 267 -6.22 -11.36 9.41
N SER A 268 -6.36 -11.19 10.70
CA SER A 268 -6.57 -12.26 11.68
C SER A 268 -8.02 -12.77 11.72
N LYS A 269 -8.20 -13.88 12.42
CA LYS A 269 -9.54 -14.39 12.77
C LYS A 269 -10.34 -13.35 13.58
N GLU A 270 -9.66 -12.62 14.48
CA GLU A 270 -10.30 -11.57 15.29
C GLU A 270 -10.86 -10.45 14.41
N LEU A 271 -10.10 -10.02 13.41
CA LEU A 271 -10.56 -9.03 12.44
C LEU A 271 -11.82 -9.50 11.72
N MET A 272 -11.82 -10.74 11.21
CA MET A 272 -12.98 -11.30 10.49
C MET A 272 -14.24 -11.33 11.37
N GLN A 273 -14.10 -11.74 12.61
CA GLN A 273 -15.21 -11.74 13.59
C GLN A 273 -15.69 -10.32 13.93
N TRP A 274 -14.79 -9.36 14.01
CA TRP A 274 -15.13 -7.97 14.31
C TRP A 274 -15.83 -7.26 13.15
N LEU A 275 -15.57 -7.68 11.92
CA LEU A 275 -16.20 -7.13 10.71
C LEU A 275 -17.65 -7.59 10.56
N ASP A 276 -18.02 -8.72 11.16
CA ASP A 276 -19.38 -9.28 11.01
C ASP A 276 -20.46 -8.30 11.48
N HIS A 277 -21.37 -7.94 10.57
CA HIS A 277 -22.45 -6.96 10.79
C HIS A 277 -21.99 -5.60 11.32
N ASN A 278 -20.74 -5.20 11.08
CA ASN A 278 -20.20 -3.94 11.57
C ASN A 278 -20.62 -2.75 10.67
N PRO A 279 -21.50 -1.85 11.16
CA PRO A 279 -22.01 -0.77 10.32
C PRO A 279 -21.01 0.35 10.06
N LEU A 280 -19.83 0.35 10.71
CA LEU A 280 -18.79 1.35 10.52
C LEU A 280 -17.94 1.09 9.26
N ILE A 281 -18.07 -0.09 8.69
CA ILE A 281 -17.25 -0.57 7.58
C ILE A 281 -18.09 -0.70 6.33
N GLU A 282 -17.50 -0.37 5.18
CA GLU A 282 -18.16 -0.50 3.88
C GLU A 282 -17.13 -0.96 2.83
N PHE A 283 -17.43 -2.10 2.19
CA PHE A 283 -16.61 -2.60 1.09
C PHE A 283 -17.25 -2.24 -0.26
N GLN A 284 -16.40 -1.79 -1.16
CA GLN A 284 -16.76 -1.39 -2.52
C GLN A 284 -15.77 -1.99 -3.52
N PRO A 285 -16.16 -2.20 -4.78
CA PRO A 285 -15.27 -2.70 -5.82
C PRO A 285 -14.01 -1.83 -5.99
N GLU A 286 -12.96 -2.45 -6.49
CA GLU A 286 -11.64 -1.83 -6.60
C GLU A 286 -11.62 -0.59 -7.52
N ASP A 287 -12.41 -0.61 -8.61
CA ASP A 287 -12.55 0.53 -9.52
C ASP A 287 -13.32 1.71 -8.89
N VAL A 288 -14.11 1.47 -7.84
CA VAL A 288 -14.80 2.51 -7.06
C VAL A 288 -13.89 3.08 -5.98
N ILE A 289 -13.31 2.20 -5.13
CA ILE A 289 -12.44 2.64 -4.02
C ILE A 289 -11.18 3.32 -4.55
N MET A 290 -10.62 2.80 -5.63
CA MET A 290 -9.37 3.31 -6.20
C MET A 290 -9.57 4.27 -7.37
N ASP A 291 -10.79 4.81 -7.58
CA ASP A 291 -10.96 5.97 -8.45
C ASP A 291 -10.23 7.19 -7.85
N PRO A 292 -9.25 7.77 -8.56
CA PRO A 292 -8.52 8.94 -8.07
C PRO A 292 -9.42 10.13 -7.70
N LYS A 293 -10.59 10.28 -8.32
CA LYS A 293 -11.55 11.33 -7.97
C LYS A 293 -12.21 11.05 -6.62
N VAL A 294 -12.54 9.79 -6.34
CA VAL A 294 -13.12 9.36 -5.07
C VAL A 294 -12.07 9.52 -3.95
N ILE A 295 -10.85 9.07 -4.18
CA ILE A 295 -9.72 9.30 -3.26
C ILE A 295 -9.54 10.79 -2.99
N GLY A 296 -9.46 11.60 -4.06
CA GLY A 296 -9.20 13.05 -4.02
C GLY A 296 -10.32 13.87 -3.39
N SER A 297 -11.55 13.34 -3.32
CA SER A 297 -12.67 13.99 -2.62
C SER A 297 -12.51 14.02 -1.10
N ASN A 298 -11.60 13.23 -0.54
CA ASN A 298 -11.27 13.25 0.88
C ASN A 298 -10.18 14.28 1.15
N ASP A 299 -10.51 15.35 1.86
CA ASP A 299 -9.54 16.40 2.24
C ASP A 299 -8.39 15.82 3.07
N ARG A 300 -7.19 16.37 2.90
CA ARG A 300 -5.96 15.94 3.60
C ARG A 300 -5.71 14.43 3.47
N MET A 301 -5.87 13.92 2.25
CA MET A 301 -5.59 12.53 1.96
C MET A 301 -4.08 12.24 2.11
N MET A 302 -3.73 11.34 3.01
CA MET A 302 -2.37 10.87 3.26
C MET A 302 -2.22 9.47 2.68
N ALA A 303 -1.66 9.37 1.48
CA ALA A 303 -1.32 8.10 0.86
C ALA A 303 0.03 7.61 1.45
N ILE A 304 -0.03 6.66 2.38
CA ILE A 304 1.16 6.14 3.06
C ILE A 304 1.56 4.82 2.41
N LEU A 305 2.73 4.81 1.79
CA LEU A 305 3.22 3.72 0.95
C LEU A 305 4.57 3.20 1.47
N PRO A 306 4.84 1.88 1.38
CA PRO A 306 6.15 1.34 1.67
C PRO A 306 7.08 1.55 0.48
N ALA A 307 8.38 1.61 0.74
CA ALA A 307 9.42 1.55 -0.29
C ALA A 307 10.51 0.56 0.09
N ARG A 308 11.19 0.00 -0.91
CA ARG A 308 12.38 -0.83 -0.72
C ARG A 308 13.65 -0.03 -0.83
N LYS A 309 13.72 0.84 -1.84
CA LYS A 309 14.82 1.76 -2.05
C LYS A 309 14.31 3.06 -2.65
N ILE A 310 15.02 4.13 -2.36
CA ILE A 310 14.79 5.45 -2.94
C ILE A 310 16.13 6.01 -3.40
N ASP A 311 16.18 6.57 -4.60
CA ASP A 311 17.36 7.28 -5.05
C ASP A 311 17.33 8.77 -4.67
N LEU A 312 18.49 9.43 -4.78
CA LEU A 312 18.68 10.83 -4.40
C LEU A 312 17.86 11.82 -5.23
N THR A 313 17.20 11.37 -6.30
CA THR A 313 16.31 12.21 -7.12
C THR A 313 14.81 12.02 -6.77
N GLY A 314 14.50 10.98 -5.99
CA GLY A 314 13.16 10.63 -5.57
C GLY A 314 12.49 9.53 -6.41
N ASN A 315 13.24 8.77 -7.21
CA ASN A 315 12.71 7.54 -7.80
C ASN A 315 12.62 6.45 -6.74
N VAL A 316 11.54 5.68 -6.77
CA VAL A 316 11.25 4.65 -5.77
C VAL A 316 11.25 3.26 -6.41
N ALA A 317 11.96 2.33 -5.80
CA ALA A 317 11.79 0.91 -6.01
C ALA A 317 10.86 0.35 -4.93
N LEU A 318 9.65 -0.05 -5.32
CA LEU A 318 8.63 -0.57 -4.40
C LEU A 318 8.94 -1.99 -3.96
N HIS A 319 9.39 -2.81 -4.88
CA HIS A 319 9.67 -4.21 -4.69
C HIS A 319 11.08 -4.52 -5.19
N ALA A 320 11.92 -5.04 -4.31
CA ALA A 320 13.20 -5.64 -4.66
C ALA A 320 13.05 -7.15 -4.41
N GLY A 321 12.50 -7.88 -5.38
CA GLY A 321 12.35 -9.33 -5.31
C GLY A 321 13.60 -10.06 -5.77
N LYS A 322 13.52 -11.37 -5.80
CA LYS A 322 14.48 -12.23 -6.50
C LYS A 322 14.00 -12.33 -7.96
N GLY A 323 14.88 -12.05 -8.91
CA GLY A 323 14.58 -12.10 -10.35
C GLY A 323 14.10 -10.78 -10.95
N ASP A 324 13.87 -10.79 -12.26
CA ASP A 324 13.57 -9.59 -13.06
C ASP A 324 12.08 -9.18 -13.03
N VAL A 325 11.19 -10.10 -12.63
CA VAL A 325 9.74 -9.87 -12.57
C VAL A 325 9.24 -10.22 -11.17
N THR A 326 8.87 -9.23 -10.37
CA THR A 326 8.58 -9.47 -8.95
C THR A 326 7.18 -9.09 -8.49
N ALA A 327 6.53 -8.10 -9.10
CA ALA A 327 5.17 -7.70 -8.73
C ALA A 327 4.51 -6.83 -9.81
N GLY A 328 3.18 -6.77 -9.80
CA GLY A 328 2.42 -5.81 -10.58
C GLY A 328 2.45 -4.41 -9.94
N PRO A 329 1.90 -3.39 -10.62
CA PRO A 329 1.89 -2.00 -10.13
C PRO A 329 0.95 -1.78 -8.93
N GLY A 330 0.02 -2.70 -8.65
CA GLY A 330 -0.98 -2.54 -7.58
C GLY A 330 -1.79 -1.26 -7.73
N ASN A 331 -1.97 -0.55 -6.63
CA ASN A 331 -2.78 0.68 -6.52
C ASN A 331 -1.95 1.96 -6.33
N VAL A 332 -0.64 1.90 -6.52
CA VAL A 332 0.24 3.02 -6.19
C VAL A 332 -0.11 4.26 -6.99
N GLN A 333 -0.34 4.13 -8.29
CA GLN A 333 -0.63 5.29 -9.16
C GLN A 333 -1.95 5.99 -8.80
N GLU A 334 -2.99 5.22 -8.51
CA GLU A 334 -4.29 5.75 -8.09
C GLU A 334 -4.16 6.57 -6.81
N LEU A 335 -3.41 6.05 -5.84
CA LEU A 335 -3.16 6.74 -4.57
C LEU A 335 -2.36 8.02 -4.77
N LEU A 336 -1.33 8.02 -5.63
CA LEU A 336 -0.54 9.22 -5.94
C LEU A 336 -1.40 10.29 -6.61
N ILE A 337 -2.16 9.92 -7.64
CA ILE A 337 -3.04 10.85 -8.37
C ILE A 337 -4.14 11.34 -7.41
N GLY A 338 -4.80 10.44 -6.68
CA GLY A 338 -5.87 10.79 -5.75
C GLY A 338 -5.41 11.72 -4.64
N ALA A 339 -4.24 11.47 -4.04
CA ALA A 339 -3.65 12.38 -3.05
C ALA A 339 -3.35 13.76 -3.65
N SER A 340 -2.88 13.83 -4.89
CA SER A 340 -2.62 15.12 -5.57
C SER A 340 -3.89 15.92 -5.88
N LEU A 341 -5.03 15.24 -6.10
CA LEU A 341 -6.34 15.86 -6.30
C LEU A 341 -6.98 16.30 -4.97
N SER A 342 -6.57 15.73 -3.86
CA SER A 342 -7.09 16.05 -2.54
C SER A 342 -6.62 17.42 -2.07
N LYS A 343 -7.52 18.21 -1.50
CA LYS A 343 -7.15 19.47 -0.85
C LYS A 343 -6.21 19.20 0.33
N ASN A 344 -4.98 19.72 0.25
CA ASN A 344 -3.89 19.45 1.19
C ASN A 344 -3.51 17.96 1.31
N GLY A 345 -3.79 17.16 0.27
CA GLY A 345 -3.34 15.78 0.20
C GLY A 345 -1.83 15.68 0.07
N ARG A 346 -1.26 14.56 0.50
CA ARG A 346 0.17 14.24 0.45
C ARG A 346 0.41 12.77 0.21
N THR A 347 1.52 12.50 -0.44
CA THR A 347 2.10 11.15 -0.52
C THR A 347 3.28 11.04 0.42
N ILE A 348 3.42 9.92 1.11
CA ILE A 348 4.55 9.65 1.96
C ILE A 348 5.03 8.21 1.78
N PHE A 349 6.33 8.05 1.51
CA PHE A 349 6.97 6.75 1.43
C PHE A 349 7.78 6.49 2.70
N GLY A 350 7.49 5.36 3.38
CA GLY A 350 8.18 4.92 4.58
C GLY A 350 9.08 3.73 4.30
N LEU A 351 10.35 3.81 4.74
CA LEU A 351 11.30 2.70 4.63
C LEU A 351 12.38 2.80 5.71
N PRO A 352 12.93 1.66 6.18
CA PRO A 352 14.18 1.67 6.94
C PRO A 352 15.32 2.24 6.11
N SER A 353 16.22 3.01 6.71
CA SER A 353 17.38 3.56 6.01
C SER A 353 18.32 2.48 5.47
N ARG A 354 18.37 1.33 6.14
CA ARG A 354 19.10 0.12 5.72
C ARG A 354 18.18 -1.10 5.77
N ASN A 355 18.43 -2.06 4.89
CA ASN A 355 17.73 -3.35 4.91
C ASN A 355 18.26 -4.27 6.02
N ARG A 356 17.64 -5.44 6.22
CA ARG A 356 18.05 -6.45 7.23
C ARG A 356 19.47 -7.00 7.05
N LYS A 357 20.09 -6.80 5.87
CA LYS A 357 21.47 -7.17 5.60
C LYS A 357 22.44 -6.00 5.84
N GLY A 358 21.95 -4.88 6.39
CA GLY A 358 22.75 -3.68 6.63
C GLY A 358 23.05 -2.84 5.38
N MET A 359 22.49 -3.18 4.21
CA MET A 359 22.72 -2.44 2.97
C MET A 359 21.84 -1.19 2.89
N PRO A 360 22.36 -0.06 2.36
CA PRO A 360 21.58 1.18 2.21
C PRO A 360 20.30 1.01 1.39
N ASN A 361 19.22 1.65 1.83
CA ASN A 361 17.97 1.77 1.10
C ASN A 361 17.78 3.16 0.47
N ILE A 362 18.55 4.17 0.92
CA ILE A 362 18.74 5.42 0.19
C ILE A 362 20.02 5.29 -0.61
N VAL A 363 19.94 5.44 -1.94
CA VAL A 363 21.03 5.16 -2.88
C VAL A 363 21.15 6.27 -3.93
N LEU A 364 22.28 6.33 -4.65
CA LEU A 364 22.46 7.32 -5.71
C LEU A 364 21.43 7.15 -6.83
N SER A 365 21.20 5.94 -7.31
CA SER A 365 20.26 5.59 -8.37
C SER A 365 19.62 4.22 -8.13
N VAL A 366 18.36 4.07 -8.54
CA VAL A 366 17.63 2.79 -8.59
C VAL A 366 17.48 2.23 -10.01
N ASP A 367 18.14 2.81 -11.00
CA ASP A 367 17.97 2.49 -12.42
C ASP A 367 18.22 1.01 -12.77
N ASN A 368 19.05 0.32 -11.99
CA ASN A 368 19.37 -1.09 -12.17
C ASN A 368 18.45 -2.04 -11.40
N LEU A 369 17.40 -1.53 -10.76
CA LEU A 369 16.45 -2.36 -10.02
C LEU A 369 15.23 -2.68 -10.90
N PRO A 370 14.74 -3.93 -10.87
CA PRO A 370 13.48 -4.25 -11.52
C PRO A 370 12.33 -3.49 -10.81
N PHE A 371 11.29 -3.15 -11.55
CA PHE A 371 10.09 -2.48 -11.02
C PHE A 371 10.36 -1.21 -10.23
N GLN A 372 11.18 -0.34 -10.74
CA GLN A 372 11.30 1.00 -10.22
C GLN A 372 10.03 1.79 -10.55
N PHE A 373 9.58 2.54 -9.57
CA PHE A 373 8.53 3.52 -9.76
C PHE A 373 9.18 4.87 -10.04
N THR A 374 9.01 5.38 -11.27
CA THR A 374 9.75 6.58 -11.75
C THR A 374 8.96 7.88 -11.65
N ASN A 375 7.82 7.89 -10.98
CA ASN A 375 6.96 9.07 -10.87
C ASN A 375 7.45 10.04 -9.78
N ARG A 376 8.71 10.49 -9.91
CA ARG A 376 9.39 11.36 -8.93
C ARG A 376 8.69 12.70 -8.69
N GLU A 377 7.91 13.18 -9.65
CA GLU A 377 7.12 14.41 -9.56
C GLU A 377 5.94 14.28 -8.58
N SER A 378 5.47 13.07 -8.32
CA SER A 378 4.38 12.80 -7.36
C SER A 378 4.88 12.49 -5.95
N MET A 379 6.17 12.66 -5.69
CA MET A 379 6.80 12.35 -4.40
C MET A 379 6.80 13.59 -3.51
N ASP A 380 5.98 13.57 -2.45
CA ASP A 380 5.92 14.69 -1.51
C ASP A 380 6.85 14.50 -0.32
N LEU A 381 6.77 13.35 0.34
CA LEU A 381 7.45 13.06 1.59
C LEU A 381 8.10 11.68 1.57
N VAL A 382 9.25 11.57 2.24
CA VAL A 382 9.93 10.30 2.52
C VAL A 382 10.28 10.24 4.01
N ALA A 383 9.98 9.14 4.67
CA ALA A 383 10.29 8.94 6.08
C ALA A 383 11.18 7.72 6.30
N THR A 384 12.20 7.90 7.12
CA THR A 384 13.02 6.84 7.69
C THR A 384 13.00 6.95 9.22
N GLU A 385 13.72 6.09 9.91
CA GLU A 385 13.94 6.20 11.37
C GLU A 385 14.74 7.44 11.78
N TYR A 386 15.37 8.15 10.82
CA TYR A 386 16.16 9.36 11.05
C TYR A 386 15.44 10.67 10.75
N GLY A 387 14.20 10.63 10.23
CA GLY A 387 13.41 11.83 10.00
C GLY A 387 12.52 11.76 8.77
N VAL A 388 12.04 12.94 8.34
CA VAL A 388 11.19 13.12 7.16
C VAL A 388 11.86 14.08 6.18
N ALA A 389 12.03 13.65 4.93
CA ALA A 389 12.46 14.49 3.82
C ALA A 389 11.25 15.06 3.07
N TYR A 390 11.27 16.34 2.76
CA TYR A 390 10.23 17.05 2.03
C TYR A 390 10.72 17.28 0.59
N LEU A 391 10.09 16.64 -0.38
CA LEU A 391 10.55 16.64 -1.79
C LEU A 391 9.72 17.51 -2.73
N MET A 392 8.47 17.80 -2.36
CA MET A 392 7.58 18.59 -3.20
C MET A 392 8.11 20.02 -3.42
N GLY A 393 8.13 20.47 -4.68
CA GLY A 393 8.60 21.81 -5.05
C GLY A 393 10.11 22.01 -4.98
N LYS A 394 10.89 20.94 -4.71
CA LYS A 394 12.35 21.03 -4.60
C LYS A 394 13.08 20.64 -5.87
N THR A 395 14.22 21.28 -6.10
CA THR A 395 15.19 20.93 -7.15
C THR A 395 15.82 19.57 -6.86
N MET A 396 16.42 18.95 -7.89
CA MET A 396 17.12 17.67 -7.70
C MET A 396 18.24 17.74 -6.65
N ARG A 397 18.90 18.88 -6.54
CA ARG A 397 19.95 19.12 -5.54
C ARG A 397 19.38 19.16 -4.12
N GLU A 398 18.30 19.90 -3.93
CA GLU A 398 17.62 19.97 -2.63
C GLU A 398 17.05 18.61 -2.23
N ARG A 399 16.48 17.85 -3.20
CA ARG A 399 15.98 16.49 -2.96
C ARG A 399 17.10 15.56 -2.49
N ALA A 400 18.26 15.61 -3.19
CA ALA A 400 19.42 14.82 -2.81
C ALA A 400 19.86 15.12 -1.37
N GLN A 401 19.88 16.39 -1.00
CA GLN A 401 20.26 16.84 0.32
C GLN A 401 19.29 16.38 1.42
N GLU A 402 17.98 16.56 1.20
CA GLU A 402 16.93 16.09 2.12
C GLU A 402 16.99 14.57 2.33
N LEU A 403 17.22 13.81 1.25
CA LEU A 403 17.30 12.35 1.32
C LEU A 403 18.59 11.86 2.00
N ILE A 404 19.71 12.54 1.79
CA ILE A 404 20.95 12.25 2.51
C ILE A 404 20.78 12.51 4.02
N ASP A 405 20.08 13.58 4.40
CA ASP A 405 19.85 13.92 5.81
C ASP A 405 19.04 12.85 6.57
N ILE A 406 18.19 12.09 5.90
CA ILE A 406 17.42 10.98 6.49
C ILE A 406 18.02 9.60 6.21
N ALA A 407 19.15 9.50 5.51
CA ALA A 407 19.88 8.26 5.33
C ALA A 407 20.53 7.81 6.65
N HIS A 408 20.97 6.55 6.72
CA HIS A 408 21.74 6.07 7.87
C HIS A 408 23.03 6.92 8.01
N PRO A 409 23.39 7.36 9.22
CA PRO A 409 24.54 8.24 9.42
C PRO A 409 25.83 7.77 8.75
N ASP A 410 26.14 6.47 8.82
CA ASP A 410 27.35 5.89 8.23
C ASP A 410 27.36 5.92 6.70
N ASP A 411 26.19 6.07 6.04
CA ASP A 411 26.09 6.06 4.58
C ASP A 411 26.16 7.48 4.00
N ARG A 412 25.94 8.51 4.81
CA ARG A 412 25.76 9.89 4.34
C ARG A 412 27.00 10.45 3.65
N GLU A 413 28.19 10.19 4.20
CA GLU A 413 29.46 10.69 3.63
C GLU A 413 29.69 10.12 2.22
N GLU A 414 29.49 8.81 2.04
CA GLU A 414 29.62 8.16 0.74
C GLU A 414 28.54 8.65 -0.25
N LEU A 415 27.30 8.84 0.21
CA LEU A 415 26.23 9.40 -0.62
C LEU A 415 26.55 10.84 -1.08
N VAL A 416 27.11 11.68 -0.22
CA VAL A 416 27.57 13.03 -0.59
C VAL A 416 28.65 12.97 -1.66
N LYS A 417 29.63 12.08 -1.50
CA LYS A 417 30.73 11.88 -2.49
C LYS A 417 30.13 11.48 -3.84
N GLN A 418 29.29 10.43 -3.86
CA GLN A 418 28.62 9.96 -5.07
C GLN A 418 27.74 11.04 -5.72
N ALA A 419 26.99 11.81 -4.92
CA ALA A 419 26.15 12.89 -5.40
C ALA A 419 26.95 14.04 -6.03
N LYS A 420 28.15 14.34 -5.51
CA LYS A 420 29.08 15.32 -6.11
C LYS A 420 29.62 14.83 -7.45
N GLU A 421 30.09 13.58 -7.50
CA GLU A 421 30.58 12.94 -8.73
C GLU A 421 29.47 12.92 -9.82
N ALA A 422 28.21 12.65 -9.44
CA ALA A 422 27.04 12.69 -10.31
C ALA A 422 26.52 14.12 -10.59
N LYS A 423 27.16 15.17 -10.05
CA LYS A 423 26.75 16.59 -10.20
C LYS A 423 25.35 16.90 -9.63
N LEU A 424 24.83 16.05 -8.77
CA LEU A 424 23.60 16.31 -8.02
C LEU A 424 23.84 17.31 -6.88
N LEU A 425 25.04 17.33 -6.29
CA LEU A 425 25.48 18.35 -5.34
C LEU A 425 26.59 19.21 -5.95
N TYR A 426 26.80 20.42 -5.38
CA TYR A 426 27.96 21.25 -5.74
C TYR A 426 29.26 20.55 -5.31
N ALA A 427 30.32 20.72 -6.08
CA ALA A 427 31.62 20.12 -5.78
C ALA A 427 32.20 20.62 -4.45
N ASP A 428 31.94 21.88 -4.12
CA ASP A 428 32.36 22.58 -2.90
C ASP A 428 31.34 22.49 -1.75
N GLN A 429 30.22 21.71 -1.93
CA GLN A 429 29.23 21.49 -0.87
C GLN A 429 29.87 20.91 0.38
N ILE A 430 29.74 21.60 1.51
CA ILE A 430 30.23 21.14 2.80
C ILE A 430 29.21 20.12 3.38
N TYR A 431 29.73 19.06 3.95
CA TYR A 431 28.96 18.07 4.70
C TYR A 431 29.51 17.96 6.14
N PHE A 432 28.62 18.14 7.13
CA PHE A 432 28.96 17.90 8.54
C PHE A 432 28.24 16.65 9.02
N PRO A 433 28.98 15.57 9.37
CA PRO A 433 28.36 14.39 9.97
C PRO A 433 27.73 14.75 11.33
N GLU A 434 26.48 14.35 11.54
CA GLU A 434 25.76 14.59 12.82
C GLU A 434 26.41 13.88 14.01
N SER A 435 27.11 12.77 13.76
CA SER A 435 27.91 12.03 14.75
C SER A 435 29.25 12.70 15.09
N GLY A 436 29.64 13.75 14.34
CA GLY A 436 30.88 14.47 14.58
C GLY A 436 30.72 15.49 15.73
N HIS A 437 31.80 15.75 16.48
CA HIS A 437 31.83 16.76 17.54
C HIS A 437 31.52 18.20 17.07
N LEU A 438 31.44 18.41 15.75
CA LEU A 438 31.21 19.72 15.13
C LEU A 438 29.74 20.12 15.05
N TYR A 439 28.78 19.16 15.04
CA TYR A 439 27.35 19.47 15.03
C TYR A 439 26.75 19.32 16.42
N PRO A 440 26.25 20.41 17.03
CA PRO A 440 25.79 20.39 18.42
C PRO A 440 24.37 19.83 18.54
N SER A 441 24.17 18.54 18.21
CA SER A 441 22.87 17.84 18.26
C SER A 441 22.16 17.91 19.61
N ARG A 442 22.89 18.15 20.72
CA ARG A 442 22.33 18.39 22.07
C ARG A 442 21.41 19.62 22.14
N LEU A 443 21.51 20.53 21.16
CA LEU A 443 20.66 21.73 21.08
C LEU A 443 19.40 21.53 20.26
N ILE A 444 19.15 20.31 19.75
CA ILE A 444 17.90 20.00 19.07
C ILE A 444 16.81 19.81 20.11
N GLY A 445 15.71 20.53 19.96
CA GLY A 445 14.57 20.43 20.87
C GLY A 445 13.26 20.85 20.20
N THR A 446 12.17 20.29 20.63
CA THR A 446 10.82 20.68 20.18
C THR A 446 10.16 21.49 21.27
N HIS A 447 9.61 22.66 20.91
CA HIS A 447 8.83 23.50 21.80
C HIS A 447 7.38 23.61 21.30
N GLU A 448 6.42 23.44 22.18
CA GLU A 448 5.01 23.64 21.91
C GLU A 448 4.56 25.01 22.40
N PHE A 449 4.05 25.84 21.51
CA PHE A 449 3.54 27.17 21.82
C PHE A 449 2.10 27.10 22.31
N LYS A 450 1.61 28.23 22.91
CA LYS A 450 0.28 28.30 23.53
C LYS A 450 -0.91 27.98 22.60
N ASP A 451 -0.73 28.14 21.32
CA ASP A 451 -1.70 27.80 20.26
C ASP A 451 -1.63 26.33 19.80
N GLY A 452 -0.82 25.50 20.47
CA GLY A 452 -0.61 24.10 20.13
C GLY A 452 0.40 23.89 18.98
N MET A 453 1.02 24.96 18.47
CA MET A 453 2.03 24.86 17.40
C MET A 453 3.33 24.25 17.95
N LYS A 454 3.75 23.13 17.39
CA LYS A 454 5.04 22.48 17.71
C LYS A 454 6.12 22.97 16.76
N VAL A 455 7.17 23.55 17.32
CA VAL A 455 8.31 24.08 16.55
C VAL A 455 9.58 23.32 16.94
N LEU A 456 10.26 22.78 15.92
CA LEU A 456 11.58 22.16 16.07
C LEU A 456 12.66 23.25 16.02
N PHE A 457 13.42 23.39 17.09
CA PHE A 457 14.64 24.22 17.14
C PHE A 457 15.84 23.32 16.99
N ARG A 458 16.70 23.66 16.06
CA ARG A 458 17.97 22.95 15.84
C ARG A 458 19.07 23.89 15.31
N PRO A 459 20.33 23.56 15.53
CA PRO A 459 21.44 24.26 14.87
C PRO A 459 21.33 24.20 13.34
N ILE A 460 21.87 25.22 12.68
CA ILE A 460 21.90 25.30 11.22
C ILE A 460 22.84 24.24 10.65
N LYS A 461 22.50 23.71 9.50
CA LYS A 461 23.32 22.79 8.70
C LYS A 461 23.68 23.42 7.36
N PRO A 462 24.77 23.00 6.70
CA PRO A 462 25.07 23.41 5.31
C PRO A 462 23.93 23.11 4.33
N SER A 463 23.17 22.05 4.58
CA SER A 463 21.96 21.68 3.83
C SER A 463 20.81 22.70 3.95
N ASP A 464 20.87 23.64 4.86
CA ASP A 464 19.86 24.71 5.01
C ASP A 464 20.12 25.91 4.06
N GLU A 465 21.13 25.83 3.21
CA GLU A 465 21.55 26.95 2.34
C GLU A 465 20.40 27.60 1.60
N GLU A 466 19.60 26.84 0.87
CA GLU A 466 18.49 27.41 0.07
C GLU A 466 17.43 28.05 0.96
N LYS A 467 17.09 27.44 2.09
CA LYS A 467 16.16 28.02 3.07
C LYS A 467 16.68 29.33 3.66
N MET A 468 17.99 29.39 3.89
CA MET A 468 18.65 30.60 4.39
C MET A 468 18.73 31.69 3.34
N ARG A 469 18.95 31.34 2.06
CA ARG A 469 18.88 32.29 0.94
C ARG A 469 17.48 32.88 0.79
N ASP A 470 16.46 32.04 0.80
CA ASP A 470 15.06 32.48 0.75
C ASP A 470 14.71 33.42 1.90
N LEU A 471 15.17 33.09 3.10
CA LEU A 471 14.99 33.93 4.28
C LEU A 471 15.72 35.28 4.12
N PHE A 472 16.97 35.24 3.61
CA PHE A 472 17.76 36.46 3.38
C PHE A 472 17.06 37.44 2.43
N TYR A 473 16.52 36.97 1.31
CA TYR A 473 15.85 37.81 0.33
C TYR A 473 14.45 38.30 0.77
N ARG A 474 13.93 37.78 1.88
CA ARG A 474 12.70 38.25 2.53
C ARG A 474 12.96 39.26 3.68
N PHE A 475 14.20 39.43 4.09
CA PHE A 475 14.54 40.39 5.11
C PHE A 475 14.44 41.84 4.59
N SER A 476 14.02 42.75 5.47
CA SER A 476 14.20 44.17 5.24
C SER A 476 15.68 44.55 5.29
N ASP A 477 16.07 45.65 4.65
CA ASP A 477 17.46 46.16 4.70
C ASP A 477 17.95 46.34 6.15
N GLN A 478 17.05 46.79 7.04
CA GLN A 478 17.34 46.93 8.47
C GLN A 478 17.59 45.59 9.15
N ALA A 479 16.84 44.55 8.80
CA ALA A 479 17.04 43.20 9.35
C ALA A 479 18.34 42.57 8.84
N VAL A 480 18.68 42.78 7.55
CA VAL A 480 19.97 42.36 6.98
C VAL A 480 21.13 43.04 7.70
N TYR A 481 21.03 44.37 7.90
CA TYR A 481 22.06 45.11 8.61
C TYR A 481 22.22 44.65 10.07
N SER A 482 21.11 44.46 10.79
CA SER A 482 21.14 44.02 12.19
C SER A 482 21.74 42.62 12.35
N ARG A 483 21.63 41.76 11.33
CA ARG A 483 22.16 40.40 11.36
C ARG A 483 23.64 40.32 10.96
N TYR A 484 24.01 41.07 9.92
CA TYR A 484 25.32 40.96 9.28
C TYR A 484 26.26 42.15 9.57
N PHE A 485 25.76 43.17 10.22
CA PHE A 485 26.46 44.44 10.53
C PHE A 485 27.04 45.11 9.28
N THR A 486 26.51 44.83 8.11
CA THR A 486 26.90 45.39 6.84
C THR A 486 25.74 45.34 5.84
N SER A 487 25.81 46.21 4.82
CA SER A 487 24.80 46.24 3.76
C SER A 487 25.13 45.18 2.72
N ILE A 488 24.53 43.99 2.86
CA ILE A 488 24.67 42.89 1.90
C ILE A 488 23.40 42.86 1.04
N LYS A 489 23.54 42.91 -0.29
CA LYS A 489 22.40 42.84 -1.22
C LYS A 489 22.24 41.49 -1.91
N THR A 490 23.25 40.63 -1.86
CA THR A 490 23.25 39.32 -2.51
C THR A 490 23.90 38.26 -1.63
N MET A 491 23.31 37.06 -1.65
CA MET A 491 23.79 35.90 -0.90
C MET A 491 24.04 34.73 -1.87
N PRO A 492 25.11 34.74 -2.66
CA PRO A 492 25.47 33.66 -3.56
C PRO A 492 25.97 32.45 -2.78
N HIS A 493 25.92 31.26 -3.40
CA HIS A 493 26.35 29.96 -2.81
C HIS A 493 27.68 30.04 -2.05
N LYS A 494 28.74 30.58 -2.66
CA LYS A 494 30.07 30.71 -2.01
C LYS A 494 30.08 31.55 -0.73
N LYS A 495 29.08 32.38 -0.48
CA LYS A 495 28.97 33.15 0.77
C LYS A 495 28.13 32.45 1.82
N MET A 496 27.32 31.46 1.42
CA MET A 496 26.49 30.66 2.31
C MET A 496 27.22 29.45 2.89
N GLN A 497 28.12 28.84 2.11
CA GLN A 497 29.00 27.77 2.55
C GLN A 497 30.15 28.34 3.40
#